data_fb831ea51c01ffa6b10a188345779e05
#
_entry.id   fb831ea51c01ffa6b10a188345779e05
#
_cell.length_a   1.000
_cell.length_b   1.000
_cell.length_c   1.000
_cell.angle_alpha   90.00
_cell.angle_beta   90.00
_cell.angle_gamma   90.00
#
_symmetry.space_group_name_H-M   'P 1'
#
loop_
_entity.id
_entity.type
_entity.pdbx_description
1 polymer ?
#
loop_
_entity_poly.entity_id
_entity_poly.type
_entity_poly.pdbx_seq_one_letter_code
_entity_poly.pdbx_strand_id
1 'polypeptide(L)'
;AYTVSVDATNRATTGISAADRGLTARVLADRNPGPLSLMRPGHVLPLRAKAGGVLERAGHTEAAVDLMKLAGLEPVAMMAEMVNDDGTMMRREELFQASLRFGLPMTSISNLKDHLAKLSPKLNSSSNRIRFDAEAKLPTTHGDFRVRGYYDVQTTADHVAIIAGNPTGKNVLVRLHSECITGEAFGSLKCECGPQLDGAMDAIAADPKGGVVIYLRGQEGRGIGLLNKLKAYALQEQGLDTVDANLALGLPSEAREYGAAIAILQDLG
;
A
#
# COMPACT_ATOMS: atom_id res chain seq x y z
N ALA A 1 11.12 -2.97 -10.42
CA ALA A 1 11.39 -4.27 -11.08
C ALA A 1 10.74 -4.32 -12.46
N TYR A 2 11.34 -5.04 -13.40
CA TYR A 2 10.71 -5.31 -14.68
C TYR A 2 9.54 -6.26 -14.52
N THR A 3 8.48 -6.03 -15.30
CA THR A 3 7.32 -6.93 -15.37
C THR A 3 7.27 -7.64 -16.73
N VAL A 4 6.22 -8.41 -16.98
CA VAL A 4 5.96 -9.01 -18.29
C VAL A 4 5.64 -7.90 -19.30
N SER A 5 6.17 -8.00 -20.54
CA SER A 5 5.82 -7.09 -21.61
C SER A 5 4.35 -7.26 -22.03
N VAL A 6 3.69 -6.15 -22.39
CA VAL A 6 2.25 -6.13 -22.68
C VAL A 6 1.94 -5.24 -23.88
N ASP A 7 0.79 -5.51 -24.51
CA ASP A 7 0.12 -4.61 -25.46
C ASP A 7 -1.37 -4.55 -25.13
N ALA A 8 -2.01 -3.44 -25.46
CA ALA A 8 -3.47 -3.36 -25.41
C ALA A 8 -4.08 -4.35 -26.41
N THR A 9 -5.12 -5.06 -25.99
CA THR A 9 -5.79 -6.06 -26.86
C THR A 9 -6.48 -5.43 -28.06
N ASN A 10 -7.06 -4.23 -27.86
CA ASN A 10 -7.78 -3.47 -28.90
C ASN A 10 -6.88 -2.52 -29.71
N ARG A 11 -5.59 -2.85 -29.84
CA ARG A 11 -4.65 -2.05 -30.64
C ARG A 11 -5.03 -1.99 -32.11
N ALA A 12 -4.67 -0.88 -32.76
CA ALA A 12 -5.00 -0.65 -34.17
C ALA A 12 -4.06 -1.39 -35.14
N THR A 13 -2.83 -1.71 -34.72
CA THR A 13 -1.78 -2.36 -35.52
C THR A 13 -1.05 -3.46 -34.74
N THR A 14 0.23 -3.66 -35.01
CA THR A 14 1.05 -4.71 -34.39
C THR A 14 1.40 -4.45 -32.91
N GLY A 15 1.11 -3.29 -32.36
CA GLY A 15 1.44 -2.91 -30.99
C GLY A 15 2.71 -2.05 -30.86
N ILE A 16 3.52 -1.94 -31.93
CA ILE A 16 4.82 -1.25 -31.88
C ILE A 16 4.74 0.23 -32.24
N SER A 17 3.69 0.67 -32.93
CA SER A 17 3.50 2.07 -33.29
C SER A 17 3.40 2.99 -32.06
N ALA A 18 3.72 4.27 -32.20
CA ALA A 18 3.55 5.25 -31.13
C ALA A 18 2.09 5.31 -30.63
N ALA A 19 1.14 5.18 -31.57
CA ALA A 19 -0.28 5.14 -31.26
C ALA A 19 -0.67 3.92 -30.42
N ASP A 20 -0.22 2.73 -30.78
CA ASP A 20 -0.49 1.49 -30.04
C ASP A 20 0.16 1.49 -28.66
N ARG A 21 1.41 1.97 -28.55
CA ARG A 21 2.09 2.12 -27.25
C ARG A 21 1.38 3.11 -26.34
N GLY A 22 0.93 4.25 -26.90
CA GLY A 22 0.11 5.23 -26.19
C GLY A 22 -1.23 4.65 -25.73
N LEU A 23 -1.87 3.82 -26.54
CA LEU A 23 -3.08 3.09 -26.15
C LEU A 23 -2.79 2.11 -25.00
N THR A 24 -1.72 1.34 -25.09
CA THR A 24 -1.31 0.40 -24.03
C THR A 24 -1.03 1.13 -22.70
N ALA A 25 -0.38 2.31 -22.76
CA ALA A 25 -0.17 3.13 -21.56
C ALA A 25 -1.49 3.62 -20.95
N ARG A 26 -2.48 4.01 -21.77
CA ARG A 26 -3.81 4.40 -21.29
C ARG A 26 -4.54 3.23 -20.63
N VAL A 27 -4.46 2.03 -21.20
CA VAL A 27 -5.06 0.82 -20.60
C VAL A 27 -4.38 0.47 -19.27
N LEU A 28 -3.05 0.64 -19.15
CA LEU A 28 -2.32 0.44 -17.90
C LEU A 28 -2.69 1.48 -16.82
N ALA A 29 -3.12 2.67 -17.22
CA ALA A 29 -3.58 3.74 -16.33
C ALA A 29 -5.07 3.66 -16.00
N ASP A 30 -5.82 2.75 -16.58
CA ASP A 30 -7.23 2.54 -16.26
C ASP A 30 -7.37 1.91 -14.88
N ARG A 31 -8.25 2.45 -14.04
CA ARG A 31 -8.55 1.93 -12.69
C ARG A 31 -9.24 0.58 -12.71
N ASN A 32 -9.98 0.29 -13.78
CA ASN A 32 -10.76 -0.94 -13.93
C ASN A 32 -10.46 -1.61 -15.29
N PRO A 33 -9.20 -1.98 -15.59
CA PRO A 33 -8.90 -2.68 -16.81
C PRO A 33 -9.57 -4.06 -16.77
N GLY A 34 -10.29 -4.41 -17.80
CA GLY A 34 -10.85 -5.76 -17.91
C GLY A 34 -9.73 -6.81 -17.92
N PRO A 35 -9.99 -8.04 -17.49
CA PRO A 35 -8.97 -9.09 -17.39
C PRO A 35 -8.32 -9.44 -18.73
N LEU A 36 -8.99 -9.13 -19.84
CA LEU A 36 -8.52 -9.36 -21.21
C LEU A 36 -8.06 -8.07 -21.93
N SER A 37 -7.92 -6.95 -21.22
CA SER A 37 -7.52 -5.66 -21.82
C SER A 37 -6.08 -5.64 -22.29
N LEU A 38 -5.23 -6.51 -21.74
CA LEU A 38 -3.81 -6.62 -22.08
C LEU A 38 -3.45 -8.03 -22.55
N MET A 39 -2.77 -8.12 -23.67
CA MET A 39 -2.15 -9.36 -24.14
C MET A 39 -0.68 -9.44 -23.72
N ARG A 40 -0.18 -10.63 -23.56
CA ARG A 40 1.18 -10.99 -23.13
C ARG A 40 1.71 -12.11 -24.02
N PRO A 41 2.94 -11.99 -24.56
CA PRO A 41 3.84 -10.84 -24.47
C PRO A 41 3.37 -9.68 -25.37
N GLY A 42 4.00 -8.50 -25.18
CA GLY A 42 3.77 -7.31 -25.99
C GLY A 42 5.05 -6.48 -26.17
N HIS A 43 4.91 -5.23 -26.64
CA HIS A 43 6.01 -4.33 -26.96
C HIS A 43 6.26 -3.25 -25.89
N VAL A 44 5.32 -3.06 -24.97
CA VAL A 44 5.49 -2.16 -23.83
C VAL A 44 5.99 -2.97 -22.64
N LEU A 45 7.08 -2.51 -22.03
CA LEU A 45 7.71 -3.16 -20.88
C LEU A 45 7.46 -2.33 -19.61
N PRO A 46 6.44 -2.65 -18.80
CA PRO A 46 6.16 -1.90 -17.59
C PRO A 46 7.24 -2.12 -16.51
N LEU A 47 7.53 -1.05 -15.77
CA LEU A 47 8.41 -1.06 -14.63
C LEU A 47 7.60 -0.78 -13.35
N ARG A 48 7.76 -1.62 -12.33
CA ARG A 48 7.14 -1.39 -11.04
C ARG A 48 8.03 -0.47 -10.20
N ALA A 49 7.52 0.70 -9.85
CA ALA A 49 8.15 1.60 -8.89
C ALA A 49 8.11 1.01 -7.47
N LYS A 50 9.02 1.46 -6.61
CA LYS A 50 8.95 1.20 -5.17
C LYS A 50 7.80 1.97 -4.54
N ALA A 51 7.16 1.38 -3.53
CA ALA A 51 5.97 1.96 -2.88
C ALA A 51 6.26 3.34 -2.24
N GLY A 52 7.43 3.49 -1.59
CA GLY A 52 7.89 4.75 -0.99
C GLY A 52 8.43 5.78 -1.99
N GLY A 53 8.28 5.55 -3.30
CA GLY A 53 8.67 6.50 -4.34
C GLY A 53 10.14 6.87 -4.32
N VAL A 54 10.48 8.11 -4.72
CA VAL A 54 11.88 8.59 -4.76
C VAL A 54 12.52 8.72 -3.38
N LEU A 55 11.73 8.74 -2.31
CA LEU A 55 12.26 8.75 -0.94
C LEU A 55 12.83 7.40 -0.54
N GLU A 56 12.24 6.30 -1.05
CA GLU A 56 12.76 4.93 -0.86
C GLU A 56 13.87 4.61 -1.86
N ARG A 57 13.66 4.90 -3.14
CA ARG A 57 14.63 4.66 -4.22
C ARG A 57 14.72 5.87 -5.14
N ALA A 58 15.89 6.55 -5.14
CA ALA A 58 16.17 7.71 -5.98
C ALA A 58 16.36 7.28 -7.46
N GLY A 59 15.27 6.80 -8.10
CA GLY A 59 15.28 6.35 -9.49
C GLY A 59 14.27 7.10 -10.36
N HIS A 60 14.48 7.10 -11.68
CA HIS A 60 13.57 7.75 -12.65
C HIS A 60 12.18 7.09 -12.66
N THR A 61 12.10 5.76 -12.44
CA THR A 61 10.83 5.03 -12.34
C THR A 61 9.98 5.57 -11.19
N GLU A 62 10.57 5.74 -10.02
CA GLU A 62 9.90 6.30 -8.86
C GLU A 62 9.55 7.77 -9.06
N ALA A 63 10.47 8.55 -9.67
CA ALA A 63 10.24 9.97 -9.95
C ALA A 63 9.05 10.16 -10.90
N ALA A 64 8.94 9.36 -11.95
CA ALA A 64 7.83 9.42 -12.89
C ALA A 64 6.49 9.17 -12.18
N VAL A 65 6.41 8.13 -11.35
CA VAL A 65 5.19 7.80 -10.58
C VAL A 65 4.85 8.89 -9.56
N ASP A 66 5.83 9.43 -8.85
CA ASP A 66 5.59 10.49 -7.86
C ASP A 66 5.14 11.80 -8.50
N LEU A 67 5.68 12.15 -9.67
CA LEU A 67 5.21 13.30 -10.44
C LEU A 67 3.75 13.15 -10.89
N MET A 68 3.34 11.95 -11.31
CA MET A 68 1.94 11.69 -11.66
C MET A 68 1.02 11.84 -10.43
N LYS A 69 1.42 11.31 -9.27
CA LYS A 69 0.69 11.50 -8.01
C LYS A 69 0.58 12.97 -7.61
N LEU A 70 1.67 13.74 -7.71
CA LEU A 70 1.67 15.18 -7.43
C LEU A 70 0.76 15.97 -8.38
N ALA A 71 0.62 15.52 -9.63
CA ALA A 71 -0.29 16.09 -10.60
C ALA A 71 -1.77 15.66 -10.41
N GLY A 72 -2.08 14.80 -9.42
CA GLY A 72 -3.42 14.27 -9.20
C GLY A 72 -3.89 13.29 -10.28
N LEU A 73 -2.95 12.69 -11.01
CA LEU A 73 -3.20 11.73 -12.09
C LEU A 73 -2.96 10.29 -11.60
N GLU A 74 -3.40 9.32 -12.40
CA GLU A 74 -3.10 7.91 -12.12
C GLU A 74 -1.58 7.67 -12.11
N PRO A 75 -1.06 6.82 -11.19
CA PRO A 75 0.37 6.65 -10.95
C PRO A 75 1.06 5.81 -12.05
N VAL A 76 0.80 6.14 -13.30
CA VAL A 76 1.35 5.50 -14.50
C VAL A 76 1.92 6.56 -15.42
N ALA A 77 3.17 6.39 -15.84
CA ALA A 77 3.86 7.33 -16.73
C ALA A 77 4.64 6.58 -17.80
N MET A 78 4.81 7.19 -18.96
CA MET A 78 5.76 6.74 -19.97
C MET A 78 7.09 7.46 -19.77
N MET A 79 8.19 6.75 -19.93
CA MET A 79 9.54 7.27 -19.84
C MET A 79 10.34 6.93 -21.08
N ALA A 80 11.18 7.86 -21.51
CA ALA A 80 12.19 7.62 -22.53
C ALA A 80 13.46 8.41 -22.19
N GLU A 81 14.62 7.89 -22.57
CA GLU A 81 15.89 8.60 -22.45
C GLU A 81 16.14 9.43 -23.71
N MET A 82 16.70 10.63 -23.52
CA MET A 82 17.07 11.51 -24.64
C MET A 82 18.45 11.16 -25.16
N VAL A 83 18.55 11.10 -26.46
CA VAL A 83 19.76 10.66 -27.19
C VAL A 83 20.21 11.78 -28.11
N ASN A 84 21.51 12.03 -28.22
CA ASN A 84 22.12 12.93 -29.18
C ASN A 84 22.03 12.33 -30.61
N ASP A 85 22.16 13.18 -31.62
CA ASP A 85 22.12 12.74 -33.03
C ASP A 85 23.25 11.77 -33.38
N ASP A 86 24.35 11.77 -32.64
CA ASP A 86 25.47 10.81 -32.78
C ASP A 86 25.22 9.47 -32.07
N GLY A 87 24.08 9.29 -31.41
CA GLY A 87 23.70 8.09 -30.69
C GLY A 87 24.16 8.03 -29.23
N THR A 88 24.88 9.02 -28.74
CA THR A 88 25.27 9.11 -27.32
C THR A 88 24.11 9.60 -26.47
N MET A 89 24.12 9.24 -25.17
CA MET A 89 23.07 9.67 -24.22
C MET A 89 23.28 11.11 -23.83
N MET A 90 22.23 11.94 -23.95
CA MET A 90 22.25 13.33 -23.48
C MET A 90 22.54 13.39 -21.98
N ARG A 91 23.45 14.28 -21.59
CA ARG A 91 23.81 14.57 -20.20
C ARG A 91 23.17 15.88 -19.75
N ARG A 92 23.42 16.26 -18.51
CA ARG A 92 22.74 17.39 -17.83
C ARG A 92 22.75 18.68 -18.66
N GLU A 93 23.89 19.07 -19.21
CA GLU A 93 24.04 20.34 -19.98
C GLU A 93 23.22 20.27 -21.28
N GLU A 94 23.33 19.17 -22.01
CA GLU A 94 22.61 18.94 -23.27
C GLU A 94 21.09 18.87 -23.02
N LEU A 95 20.67 18.20 -21.95
CA LEU A 95 19.27 18.17 -21.51
C LEU A 95 18.74 19.55 -21.14
N PHE A 96 19.56 20.39 -20.51
CA PHE A 96 19.20 21.77 -20.18
C PHE A 96 18.98 22.60 -21.45
N GLN A 97 19.88 22.51 -22.42
CA GLN A 97 19.72 23.18 -23.72
C GLN A 97 18.50 22.66 -24.49
N ALA A 98 18.26 21.34 -24.45
CA ALA A 98 17.07 20.75 -25.04
C ALA A 98 15.77 21.24 -24.35
N SER A 99 15.77 21.36 -23.02
CA SER A 99 14.62 21.87 -22.27
C SER A 99 14.27 23.31 -22.69
N LEU A 100 15.26 24.17 -22.85
CA LEU A 100 15.08 25.54 -23.33
C LEU A 100 14.58 25.56 -24.79
N ARG A 101 15.19 24.75 -25.66
CA ARG A 101 14.85 24.68 -27.09
C ARG A 101 13.42 24.22 -27.32
N PHE A 102 12.95 23.25 -26.55
CA PHE A 102 11.61 22.66 -26.73
C PHE A 102 10.57 23.18 -25.74
N GLY A 103 10.93 24.13 -24.86
CA GLY A 103 10.02 24.67 -23.85
C GLY A 103 9.56 23.62 -22.82
N LEU A 104 10.41 22.63 -22.51
CA LEU A 104 10.10 21.55 -21.59
C LEU A 104 10.54 21.89 -20.17
N PRO A 105 9.71 21.63 -19.14
CA PRO A 105 10.16 21.77 -17.76
C PRO A 105 11.23 20.73 -17.43
N MET A 106 12.25 21.14 -16.67
CA MET A 106 13.33 20.27 -16.22
C MET A 106 13.45 20.30 -14.71
N THR A 107 13.59 19.13 -14.11
CA THR A 107 13.87 18.96 -12.68
C THR A 107 14.88 17.84 -12.45
N SER A 108 15.34 17.69 -11.22
CA SER A 108 16.20 16.57 -10.81
C SER A 108 15.50 15.71 -9.77
N ILE A 109 15.91 14.44 -9.66
CA ILE A 109 15.44 13.54 -8.60
C ILE A 109 15.76 14.12 -7.21
N SER A 110 16.90 14.80 -7.07
CA SER A 110 17.27 15.48 -5.81
C SER A 110 16.24 16.56 -5.45
N ASN A 111 15.90 17.44 -6.40
CA ASN A 111 14.91 18.50 -6.17
C ASN A 111 13.53 17.92 -5.85
N LEU A 112 13.14 16.83 -6.52
CA LEU A 112 11.88 16.14 -6.26
C LEU A 112 11.88 15.51 -4.85
N LYS A 113 12.99 14.89 -4.43
CA LYS A 113 13.15 14.38 -3.06
C LYS A 113 13.04 15.49 -2.02
N ASP A 114 13.72 16.60 -2.22
CA ASP A 114 13.69 17.75 -1.32
C ASP A 114 12.26 18.35 -1.23
N HIS A 115 11.58 18.42 -2.37
CA HIS A 115 10.19 18.86 -2.41
C HIS A 115 9.26 17.91 -1.65
N LEU A 116 9.34 16.62 -1.91
CA LEU A 116 8.54 15.61 -1.22
C LEU A 116 8.89 15.51 0.27
N ALA A 117 10.17 15.64 0.64
CA ALA A 117 10.58 15.69 2.04
C ALA A 117 10.01 16.92 2.76
N LYS A 118 9.88 18.07 2.09
CA LYS A 118 9.20 19.26 2.63
C LYS A 118 7.69 19.12 2.69
N LEU A 119 7.09 18.37 1.78
CA LEU A 119 5.67 17.98 1.84
C LEU A 119 5.45 16.89 2.89
N SER A 120 6.42 16.00 3.09
CA SER A 120 6.37 14.88 4.03
C SER A 120 6.30 15.27 5.51
N PRO A 121 6.78 16.44 6.02
CA PRO A 121 6.42 16.84 7.40
C PRO A 121 4.92 17.04 7.59
N LYS A 122 4.17 17.26 6.51
CA LYS A 122 2.69 17.27 6.53
C LYS A 122 2.06 15.88 6.30
N LEU A 123 2.79 14.95 5.68
CA LEU A 123 2.34 13.55 5.46
C LEU A 123 2.90 12.58 6.52
N ASN A 124 4.04 12.92 7.17
CA ASN A 124 4.60 12.17 8.30
C ASN A 124 4.10 12.68 9.67
N SER A 125 3.32 13.76 9.72
CA SER A 125 2.44 13.95 10.85
C SER A 125 1.32 12.90 10.67
N SER A 126 1.31 11.91 11.53
CA SER A 126 0.28 10.89 11.69
C SER A 126 -1.15 11.45 11.63
N SER A 127 -1.34 12.75 11.85
CA SER A 127 -2.59 13.49 11.73
C SER A 127 -3.21 13.53 10.32
N ASN A 128 -2.48 13.16 9.23
CA ASN A 128 -3.02 13.17 7.86
C ASN A 128 -3.14 11.78 7.22
N ARG A 129 -2.61 10.74 7.86
CA ARG A 129 -2.75 9.36 7.35
C ARG A 129 -4.13 8.81 7.64
N ILE A 130 -4.63 9.07 8.84
CA ILE A 130 -5.92 8.61 9.29
C ILE A 130 -6.90 9.77 9.39
N ARG A 131 -8.16 9.49 9.06
CA ARG A 131 -9.27 10.38 9.31
C ARG A 131 -10.18 9.74 10.34
N PHE A 132 -10.34 10.39 11.49
CA PHE A 132 -11.39 10.01 12.44
C PHE A 132 -12.76 10.19 11.78
N ASP A 133 -13.64 9.22 11.95
CA ASP A 133 -14.96 9.23 11.34
C ASP A 133 -16.08 9.24 12.37
N ALA A 134 -16.06 8.31 13.32
CA ALA A 134 -17.11 8.19 14.32
C ALA A 134 -16.60 7.55 15.62
N GLU A 135 -17.28 7.84 16.71
CA GLU A 135 -17.12 7.15 18.00
C GLU A 135 -18.48 6.69 18.52
N ALA A 136 -18.53 5.50 19.09
CA ALA A 136 -19.73 4.94 19.69
C ALA A 136 -19.40 4.12 20.96
N LYS A 137 -20.40 3.89 21.80
CA LYS A 137 -20.32 2.88 22.86
C LYS A 137 -20.44 1.48 22.27
N LEU A 138 -19.64 0.57 22.79
CA LEU A 138 -19.62 -0.83 22.36
C LEU A 138 -19.68 -1.74 23.58
N PRO A 139 -20.89 -2.09 24.07
CA PRO A 139 -21.02 -3.14 25.08
C PRO A 139 -20.67 -4.49 24.44
N THR A 140 -19.87 -5.28 25.13
CA THR A 140 -19.39 -6.61 24.67
C THR A 140 -19.46 -7.62 25.81
N THR A 141 -19.21 -8.89 25.50
CA THR A 141 -19.05 -9.96 26.50
C THR A 141 -17.81 -9.77 27.37
N HIS A 142 -16.85 -8.92 26.96
CA HIS A 142 -15.61 -8.59 27.70
C HIS A 142 -15.75 -7.35 28.56
N GLY A 143 -16.87 -6.62 28.46
CA GLY A 143 -17.13 -5.37 29.18
C GLY A 143 -17.59 -4.23 28.28
N ASP A 144 -17.63 -3.04 28.85
CA ASP A 144 -18.05 -1.80 28.17
C ASP A 144 -16.86 -1.09 27.59
N PHE A 145 -16.87 -0.89 26.27
CA PHE A 145 -15.84 -0.17 25.54
C PHE A 145 -16.42 1.05 24.81
N ARG A 146 -15.53 1.90 24.33
CA ARG A 146 -15.79 2.85 23.26
C ARG A 146 -15.09 2.34 22.01
N VAL A 147 -15.72 2.47 20.85
CA VAL A 147 -15.11 2.16 19.56
C VAL A 147 -14.98 3.43 18.74
N ARG A 148 -13.79 3.71 18.23
CA ARG A 148 -13.51 4.81 17.30
C ARG A 148 -13.16 4.24 15.94
N GLY A 149 -13.86 4.71 14.90
CA GLY A 149 -13.63 4.39 13.52
C GLY A 149 -12.67 5.37 12.85
N TYR A 150 -11.74 4.84 12.07
CA TYR A 150 -10.74 5.60 11.32
C TYR A 150 -10.63 5.10 9.89
N TYR A 151 -10.55 6.04 8.95
CA TYR A 151 -10.24 5.74 7.56
C TYR A 151 -8.76 6.02 7.28
N ASP A 152 -8.01 5.03 6.80
CA ASP A 152 -6.62 5.19 6.35
C ASP A 152 -6.62 5.59 4.87
N VAL A 153 -6.18 6.81 4.59
CA VAL A 153 -6.14 7.37 3.22
C VAL A 153 -5.06 6.72 2.34
N GLN A 154 -4.08 6.04 2.92
CA GLN A 154 -3.01 5.37 2.17
C GLN A 154 -3.40 3.97 1.71
N THR A 155 -4.04 3.20 2.59
CA THR A 155 -4.47 1.83 2.28
C THR A 155 -5.92 1.73 1.84
N THR A 156 -6.69 2.83 1.97
CA THR A 156 -8.15 2.89 1.71
C THR A 156 -8.94 1.90 2.58
N ALA A 157 -8.41 1.55 3.73
CA ALA A 157 -9.02 0.63 4.67
C ALA A 157 -9.62 1.37 5.87
N ASP A 158 -10.70 0.81 6.42
CA ASP A 158 -11.24 1.25 7.69
C ASP A 158 -10.55 0.48 8.82
N HIS A 159 -10.17 1.19 9.88
CA HIS A 159 -9.61 0.61 11.08
C HIS A 159 -10.44 1.02 12.29
N VAL A 160 -10.32 0.28 13.38
CA VAL A 160 -11.00 0.67 14.62
C VAL A 160 -10.06 0.61 15.82
N ALA A 161 -10.27 1.56 16.76
CA ALA A 161 -9.70 1.50 18.09
C ALA A 161 -10.79 1.13 19.09
N ILE A 162 -10.62 0.03 19.82
CA ILE A 162 -11.51 -0.43 20.90
C ILE A 162 -10.87 0.01 22.21
N ILE A 163 -11.53 0.83 22.99
CA ILE A 163 -10.97 1.59 24.11
C ILE A 163 -11.71 1.27 25.39
N ALA A 164 -11.00 0.77 26.41
CA ALA A 164 -11.50 0.64 27.77
C ALA A 164 -11.01 1.83 28.61
N GLY A 165 -11.86 2.35 29.46
CA GLY A 165 -11.50 3.45 30.37
C GLY A 165 -11.12 4.75 29.66
N ASN A 166 -10.14 5.44 30.22
CA ASN A 166 -9.55 6.66 29.64
C ASN A 166 -8.02 6.53 29.59
N PRO A 167 -7.49 5.69 28.70
CA PRO A 167 -6.07 5.41 28.63
C PRO A 167 -5.32 6.59 28.04
N THR A 168 -4.63 7.35 28.88
CA THR A 168 -3.78 8.49 28.48
C THR A 168 -2.42 8.42 29.13
N GLY A 169 -1.41 8.94 28.46
CA GLY A 169 -0.06 9.06 28.99
C GLY A 169 0.80 7.80 28.85
N LYS A 170 1.66 7.55 29.86
CA LYS A 170 2.66 6.45 29.79
C LYS A 170 2.12 5.15 30.37
N ASN A 171 2.65 4.02 29.87
CA ASN A 171 2.34 2.66 30.34
C ASN A 171 0.86 2.28 30.15
N VAL A 172 0.28 2.64 29.03
CA VAL A 172 -1.03 2.18 28.60
C VAL A 172 -0.90 0.81 27.95
N LEU A 173 -1.82 -0.12 28.27
CA LEU A 173 -1.90 -1.40 27.58
C LEU A 173 -2.39 -1.16 26.14
N VAL A 174 -1.62 -1.66 25.18
CA VAL A 174 -1.96 -1.55 23.75
C VAL A 174 -1.80 -2.91 23.08
N ARG A 175 -2.81 -3.34 22.34
CA ARG A 175 -2.74 -4.47 21.42
C ARG A 175 -2.89 -3.97 19.99
N LEU A 176 -1.93 -4.26 19.13
CA LEU A 176 -2.11 -4.20 17.68
C LEU A 176 -2.63 -5.56 17.20
N HIS A 177 -3.81 -5.58 16.62
CA HIS A 177 -4.48 -6.79 16.17
C HIS A 177 -4.79 -6.71 14.68
N SER A 178 -4.25 -7.65 13.91
CA SER A 178 -4.54 -7.78 12.47
C SER A 178 -5.77 -8.66 12.27
N GLU A 179 -6.72 -8.19 11.47
CA GLU A 179 -7.94 -8.91 11.10
C GLU A 179 -7.68 -10.37 10.70
N CYS A 180 -8.48 -11.28 11.24
CA CYS A 180 -8.43 -12.70 10.95
C CYS A 180 -9.82 -13.33 11.02
N ILE A 181 -10.62 -13.18 9.96
CA ILE A 181 -12.01 -13.63 9.95
C ILE A 181 -12.18 -15.12 10.27
N THR A 182 -11.21 -15.95 9.85
CA THR A 182 -11.30 -17.40 10.12
C THR A 182 -11.12 -17.72 11.59
N GLY A 183 -10.21 -17.03 12.30
CA GLY A 183 -9.98 -17.26 13.72
C GLY A 183 -11.01 -16.57 14.61
N GLU A 184 -11.43 -15.37 14.26
CA GLU A 184 -12.27 -14.50 15.09
C GLU A 184 -13.77 -14.79 14.90
N ALA A 185 -14.22 -14.87 13.63
CA ALA A 185 -15.64 -15.07 13.34
C ALA A 185 -16.03 -16.54 13.19
N PHE A 186 -15.12 -17.38 12.69
CA PHE A 186 -15.43 -18.79 12.42
C PHE A 186 -14.84 -19.74 13.47
N GLY A 187 -14.06 -19.26 14.43
CA GLY A 187 -13.46 -20.07 15.50
C GLY A 187 -12.49 -21.12 14.98
N SER A 188 -11.73 -20.81 13.90
CA SER A 188 -10.77 -21.74 13.32
C SER A 188 -9.65 -22.09 14.30
N LEU A 189 -9.37 -23.37 14.44
CA LEU A 189 -8.26 -23.91 15.24
C LEU A 189 -6.90 -23.87 14.50
N LYS A 190 -6.86 -23.35 13.25
CA LYS A 190 -5.62 -23.20 12.50
C LYS A 190 -4.79 -21.97 12.92
N CYS A 191 -5.31 -21.12 13.80
CA CYS A 191 -4.62 -19.97 14.37
C CYS A 191 -5.18 -19.62 15.76
N GLU A 192 -4.47 -18.76 16.47
CA GLU A 192 -4.85 -18.28 17.81
C GLU A 192 -5.43 -16.86 17.80
N CYS A 193 -5.82 -16.32 16.64
CA CYS A 193 -6.22 -14.93 16.51
C CYS A 193 -7.46 -14.58 17.34
N GLY A 194 -8.48 -15.45 17.36
CA GLY A 194 -9.67 -15.26 18.19
C GLY A 194 -9.32 -15.20 19.68
N PRO A 195 -8.73 -16.26 20.27
CA PRO A 195 -8.29 -16.24 21.68
C PRO A 195 -7.34 -15.09 22.04
N GLN A 196 -6.50 -14.64 21.11
CA GLN A 196 -5.62 -13.48 21.32
C GLN A 196 -6.38 -12.16 21.35
N LEU A 197 -7.43 -12.01 20.56
CA LEU A 197 -8.31 -10.83 20.60
C LEU A 197 -9.09 -10.81 21.92
N ASP A 198 -9.72 -11.93 22.27
CA ASP A 198 -10.49 -12.08 23.50
C ASP A 198 -9.62 -11.76 24.73
N GLY A 199 -8.44 -12.40 24.83
CA GLY A 199 -7.53 -12.15 25.94
C GLY A 199 -7.01 -10.70 26.00
N ALA A 200 -6.84 -10.03 24.85
CA ALA A 200 -6.47 -8.62 24.84
C ALA A 200 -7.63 -7.72 25.32
N MET A 201 -8.86 -8.03 24.92
CA MET A 201 -10.03 -7.28 25.37
C MET A 201 -10.28 -7.45 26.86
N ASP A 202 -10.15 -8.69 27.39
CA ASP A 202 -10.22 -8.97 28.82
C ASP A 202 -9.14 -8.20 29.60
N ALA A 203 -7.90 -8.22 29.10
CA ALA A 203 -6.78 -7.55 29.77
C ALA A 203 -6.97 -6.04 29.88
N ILE A 204 -7.40 -5.37 28.79
CA ILE A 204 -7.62 -3.91 28.81
C ILE A 204 -8.87 -3.52 29.59
N ALA A 205 -9.89 -4.39 29.65
CA ALA A 205 -11.09 -4.16 30.48
C ALA A 205 -10.77 -4.25 31.96
N ALA A 206 -9.87 -5.15 32.35
CA ALA A 206 -9.46 -5.38 33.73
C ALA A 206 -8.41 -4.37 34.24
N ASP A 207 -7.70 -3.66 33.34
CA ASP A 207 -6.67 -2.71 33.75
C ASP A 207 -7.32 -1.43 34.34
N PRO A 208 -6.90 -0.97 35.53
CA PRO A 208 -7.47 0.23 36.16
C PRO A 208 -7.31 1.51 35.35
N LYS A 209 -6.32 1.56 34.44
CA LYS A 209 -6.11 2.68 33.50
C LYS A 209 -6.91 2.49 32.19
N GLY A 210 -7.44 1.30 31.98
CA GLY A 210 -7.93 0.90 30.70
C GLY A 210 -6.83 0.57 29.69
N GLY A 211 -7.19 0.54 28.42
CA GLY A 211 -6.24 0.25 27.35
C GLY A 211 -6.89 0.37 25.99
N VAL A 212 -6.15 -0.01 24.96
CA VAL A 212 -6.58 0.12 23.57
C VAL A 212 -6.25 -1.13 22.78
N VAL A 213 -7.22 -1.68 22.05
CA VAL A 213 -6.98 -2.59 20.93
C VAL A 213 -7.11 -1.82 19.64
N ILE A 214 -6.04 -1.75 18.84
CA ILE A 214 -6.09 -1.24 17.46
C ILE A 214 -6.34 -2.43 16.54
N TYR A 215 -7.53 -2.48 15.97
CA TYR A 215 -7.95 -3.53 15.05
C TYR A 215 -7.71 -3.08 13.61
N LEU A 216 -6.73 -3.71 12.95
CA LEU A 216 -6.28 -3.37 11.61
C LEU A 216 -6.97 -4.27 10.58
N ARG A 217 -7.85 -3.69 9.78
CA ARG A 217 -8.53 -4.37 8.68
C ARG A 217 -7.65 -4.43 7.42
N GLY A 218 -8.00 -5.33 6.51
CA GLY A 218 -7.25 -5.52 5.27
C GLY A 218 -5.92 -6.27 5.44
N GLN A 219 -5.65 -6.85 6.62
CA GLN A 219 -4.40 -7.56 6.94
C GLN A 219 -4.57 -9.08 7.07
N GLU A 220 -5.68 -9.62 6.58
CA GLU A 220 -5.96 -11.06 6.59
C GLU A 220 -4.81 -11.88 6.02
N GLY A 221 -4.47 -12.99 6.67
CA GLY A 221 -3.40 -13.88 6.22
C GLY A 221 -2.01 -13.23 6.20
N ARG A 222 -1.67 -12.35 7.15
CA ARG A 222 -0.44 -11.53 7.14
C ARG A 222 -0.40 -10.53 5.96
N GLY A 223 -1.57 -10.03 5.54
CA GLY A 223 -1.69 -9.05 4.46
C GLY A 223 -1.79 -9.65 3.05
N ILE A 224 -1.83 -10.97 2.90
CA ILE A 224 -2.01 -11.63 1.59
C ILE A 224 -3.48 -11.75 1.16
N GLY A 225 -4.40 -11.46 2.07
CA GLY A 225 -5.84 -11.53 1.85
C GLY A 225 -6.47 -12.92 2.07
N LEU A 226 -7.78 -12.94 2.30
CA LEU A 226 -8.53 -14.15 2.69
C LEU A 226 -8.40 -15.29 1.68
N LEU A 227 -8.57 -15.02 0.39
CA LEU A 227 -8.54 -16.09 -0.63
C LEU A 227 -7.16 -16.74 -0.73
N ASN A 228 -6.09 -15.97 -0.63
CA ASN A 228 -4.73 -16.51 -0.64
C ASN A 228 -4.41 -17.27 0.66
N LYS A 229 -4.95 -16.82 1.80
CA LYS A 229 -4.89 -17.58 3.05
C LYS A 229 -5.55 -18.95 2.93
N LEU A 230 -6.71 -19.05 2.28
CA LEU A 230 -7.38 -20.34 2.06
C LEU A 230 -6.55 -21.24 1.14
N LYS A 231 -5.90 -20.69 0.10
CA LYS A 231 -4.97 -21.46 -0.74
C LYS A 231 -3.74 -21.94 0.07
N ALA A 232 -3.20 -21.09 0.95
CA ALA A 232 -2.12 -21.48 1.85
C ALA A 232 -2.57 -22.60 2.81
N TYR A 233 -3.79 -22.56 3.32
CA TYR A 233 -4.34 -23.65 4.13
C TYR A 233 -4.37 -24.99 3.39
N ALA A 234 -4.77 -25.00 2.12
CA ALA A 234 -4.73 -26.23 1.31
C ALA A 234 -3.31 -26.78 1.11
N LEU A 235 -2.30 -25.92 1.01
CA LEU A 235 -0.90 -26.35 0.95
C LEU A 235 -0.38 -26.83 2.31
N GLN A 236 -0.82 -26.22 3.41
CA GLN A 236 -0.50 -26.69 4.77
C GLN A 236 -1.05 -28.10 5.05
N GLU A 237 -2.22 -28.46 4.50
CA GLU A 237 -2.77 -29.81 4.56
C GLU A 237 -1.90 -30.85 3.83
N GLN A 238 -1.02 -30.37 2.92
CA GLN A 238 0.00 -31.20 2.23
C GLN A 238 1.35 -31.22 2.95
N GLY A 239 1.45 -30.59 4.13
CA GLY A 239 2.64 -30.63 5.00
C GLY A 239 3.54 -29.41 4.95
N LEU A 240 3.21 -28.34 4.21
CA LEU A 240 3.97 -27.11 4.24
C LEU A 240 3.66 -26.32 5.53
N ASP A 241 4.63 -25.55 6.01
CA ASP A 241 4.37 -24.56 7.05
C ASP A 241 3.74 -23.28 6.46
N THR A 242 3.37 -22.32 7.33
CA THR A 242 2.70 -21.08 6.90
C THR A 242 3.57 -20.22 5.98
N VAL A 243 4.88 -20.18 6.22
CA VAL A 243 5.82 -19.36 5.44
C VAL A 243 6.05 -20.01 4.08
N ASP A 244 6.33 -21.31 4.07
CA ASP A 244 6.58 -22.07 2.86
C ASP A 244 5.35 -22.14 1.97
N ALA A 245 4.14 -22.25 2.53
CA ALA A 245 2.89 -22.18 1.78
C ALA A 245 2.71 -20.83 1.08
N ASN A 246 3.02 -19.72 1.74
CA ASN A 246 2.97 -18.40 1.11
C ASN A 246 4.01 -18.26 -0.02
N LEU A 247 5.24 -18.69 0.21
CA LEU A 247 6.31 -18.65 -0.79
C LEU A 247 5.98 -19.52 -2.00
N ALA A 248 5.41 -20.71 -1.81
CA ALA A 248 4.96 -21.59 -2.87
C ALA A 248 3.85 -20.96 -3.75
N LEU A 249 3.05 -20.06 -3.17
CA LEU A 249 2.06 -19.26 -3.90
C LEU A 249 2.64 -18.00 -4.57
N GLY A 250 3.97 -17.77 -4.47
CA GLY A 250 4.62 -16.55 -4.97
C GLY A 250 4.28 -15.30 -4.15
N LEU A 251 3.84 -15.47 -2.91
CA LEU A 251 3.42 -14.39 -2.01
C LEU A 251 4.51 -14.10 -0.96
N PRO A 252 4.57 -12.88 -0.43
CA PRO A 252 5.49 -12.56 0.65
C PRO A 252 5.13 -13.32 1.93
N SER A 253 6.13 -13.66 2.73
CA SER A 253 5.94 -14.26 4.06
C SER A 253 5.29 -13.30 5.06
N GLU A 254 5.46 -11.99 4.85
CA GLU A 254 4.91 -10.90 5.66
C GLU A 254 4.59 -9.70 4.77
N ALA A 255 3.35 -9.23 4.79
CA ALA A 255 2.88 -8.07 4.03
C ALA A 255 2.03 -7.11 4.88
N ARG A 256 2.02 -7.30 6.22
CA ARG A 256 1.31 -6.38 7.12
C ARG A 256 2.02 -5.04 7.21
N GLU A 257 1.23 -4.00 7.42
CA GLU A 257 1.70 -2.62 7.53
C GLU A 257 1.08 -2.00 8.80
N TYR A 258 1.89 -1.32 9.62
CA TYR A 258 1.49 -0.86 10.95
C TYR A 258 1.45 0.67 11.10
N GLY A 259 1.69 1.43 10.04
CA GLY A 259 1.71 2.88 10.10
C GLY A 259 0.36 3.50 10.45
N ALA A 260 -0.76 2.86 10.05
CA ALA A 260 -2.10 3.27 10.49
C ALA A 260 -2.25 3.15 12.00
N ALA A 261 -1.74 2.07 12.62
CA ALA A 261 -1.79 1.88 14.07
C ALA A 261 -1.03 2.99 14.82
N ILE A 262 0.16 3.35 14.31
CA ILE A 262 0.96 4.45 14.90
C ILE A 262 0.17 5.76 14.83
N ALA A 263 -0.43 6.05 13.67
CA ALA A 263 -1.22 7.26 13.48
C ALA A 263 -2.44 7.32 14.41
N ILE A 264 -3.16 6.19 14.58
CA ILE A 264 -4.31 6.09 15.48
C ILE A 264 -3.87 6.29 16.94
N LEU A 265 -2.77 5.67 17.38
CA LEU A 265 -2.25 5.84 18.73
C LEU A 265 -1.86 7.30 19.01
N GLN A 266 -1.31 8.00 18.04
CA GLN A 266 -0.96 9.43 18.17
C GLN A 266 -2.20 10.33 18.21
N ASP A 267 -3.30 9.97 17.53
CA ASP A 267 -4.58 10.68 17.61
C ASP A 267 -5.26 10.48 18.99
N LEU A 268 -5.04 9.32 19.58
CA LEU A 268 -5.59 8.99 20.89
C LEU A 268 -4.83 9.66 22.05
N GLY A 269 -3.57 10.12 21.87
CA GLY A 269 -2.70 10.75 22.86
C GLY A 269 -1.86 9.72 23.63
#